data_fe755a07aa443818dc978e5d1cb58860
#
_entry.id   fe755a07aa443818dc978e5d1cb58860
#
_cell.length_a   1.000
_cell.length_b   1.000
_cell.length_c   1.000
_cell.angle_alpha   90.00
_cell.angle_beta   90.00
_cell.angle_gamma   90.00
#
_symmetry.space_group_name_H-M   'P 1'
#
loop_
_entity.id
_entity.type
_entity.pdbx_description
1 polymer ?
#
loop_
_entity_poly.entity_id
_entity_poly.type
_entity_poly.pdbx_seq_one_letter_code
_entity_poly.pdbx_strand_id
1 'polypeptide(L)'
;DVYKRQLEKNELFGGCFQTYQRGGHRMDTGIHYIGSLDEGQIMNQYFRYFGIMDKLSIKRMDEEVFDRIYYKDAIYDYAMGHERFMETLCHSFPHERENLKRYVAAIRSVGNLISTDHLKKGRLSQEGMDFFATSAAGMIASVTTNRDLQNVLAATSLLYGGIKNKSTFYEHAMINNSYLESAYRFTEGSMQVSLELIHIIRANGGTVLNRKEVTRILVKDEAIQGVEVNHEEILESTYVISNLHPQLTLSLLDKNHSIKPAFVSRIKSLENSYGIFTLNLMMKKDCCPYQNHNIYLHGNEDVWYEKEMHKGNTPSCMISMQVPRGNSKFTEVVSILTPMYMDEVSKWTDTTPEHRGEAYRQFKEEKTEQILQFLRRFGFHWNHCIEKIHTTTPLSYRDYTGTIDGSAYGIVKNYQYPQISFVSTRTKLKNLFLTGQNLNVHGALGVTLTAMLTCSEFVGQEYLAKKVGNA
;
A
#
# COMPACT_ATOMS: atom_id res chain seq x y z
N ASP A 1 4.47 -12.45 29.92
CA ASP A 1 5.64 -12.31 29.06
C ASP A 1 5.48 -13.21 27.84
N VAL A 2 5.24 -12.63 26.68
CA VAL A 2 5.15 -13.40 25.44
C VAL A 2 6.47 -13.25 24.70
N TYR A 3 7.28 -14.30 24.70
CA TYR A 3 8.47 -14.36 23.87
C TYR A 3 8.04 -14.38 22.39
N LYS A 4 8.34 -13.30 21.65
CA LYS A 4 8.04 -13.19 20.24
C LYS A 4 9.28 -13.53 19.41
N ARG A 5 9.11 -14.41 18.42
CA ARG A 5 10.10 -14.67 17.37
C ARG A 5 9.52 -14.29 16.02
N GLN A 6 10.12 -13.31 15.35
CA GLN A 6 9.74 -12.88 14.00
C GLN A 6 10.70 -13.54 13.00
N LEU A 7 10.14 -14.14 11.96
CA LEU A 7 10.89 -14.81 10.89
C LEU A 7 10.65 -14.04 9.57
N GLU A 8 11.73 -13.75 8.86
CA GLU A 8 11.73 -13.16 7.52
C GLU A 8 12.57 -14.03 6.58
N LYS A 9 12.01 -14.40 5.43
CA LYS A 9 12.71 -15.24 4.45
C LYS A 9 13.86 -14.51 3.75
N ASN A 10 13.69 -13.22 3.52
CA ASN A 10 14.66 -12.41 2.80
C ASN A 10 15.79 -11.92 3.72
N GLU A 11 16.82 -11.35 3.11
CA GLU A 11 17.91 -10.67 3.83
C GLU A 11 17.43 -9.35 4.45
N LEU A 12 16.62 -8.57 3.73
CA LEU A 12 16.08 -7.30 4.17
C LEU A 12 14.71 -7.50 4.83
N PHE A 13 14.49 -6.77 5.92
CA PHE A 13 13.21 -6.74 6.61
C PHE A 13 12.25 -5.71 5.99
N GLY A 14 10.96 -5.86 6.25
CA GLY A 14 9.97 -4.82 6.07
C GLY A 14 9.03 -4.98 4.88
N GLY A 15 9.22 -5.96 4.00
CA GLY A 15 8.30 -6.17 2.87
C GLY A 15 8.16 -4.91 2.01
N CYS A 16 6.95 -4.35 1.88
CA CYS A 16 6.72 -3.12 1.11
C CYS A 16 7.33 -1.85 1.73
N PHE A 17 7.74 -1.88 3.01
CA PHE A 17 8.54 -0.81 3.63
C PHE A 17 10.04 -0.94 3.35
N GLN A 18 10.49 -1.97 2.63
CA GLN A 18 11.91 -2.10 2.31
C GLN A 18 12.40 -0.92 1.48
N THR A 19 13.62 -0.49 1.79
CA THR A 19 14.41 0.42 0.99
C THR A 19 15.64 -0.35 0.51
N TYR A 20 15.87 -0.41 -0.78
CA TYR A 20 17.01 -1.10 -1.38
C TYR A 20 17.96 -0.10 -2.06
N GLN A 21 19.19 -0.52 -2.32
CA GLN A 21 20.19 0.32 -2.95
C GLN A 21 20.55 -0.20 -4.35
N ARG A 22 20.67 0.73 -5.30
CA ARG A 22 21.22 0.47 -6.63
C ARG A 22 22.06 1.68 -7.06
N GLY A 23 23.29 1.41 -7.54
CA GLY A 23 24.19 2.47 -8.00
C GLY A 23 24.49 3.57 -6.98
N GLY A 24 24.48 3.24 -5.68
CA GLY A 24 24.69 4.19 -4.58
C GLY A 24 23.45 4.99 -4.16
N HIS A 25 22.33 4.86 -4.88
CA HIS A 25 21.06 5.51 -4.56
C HIS A 25 20.10 4.57 -3.83
N ARG A 26 19.31 5.13 -2.93
CA ARG A 26 18.23 4.44 -2.23
C ARG A 26 16.95 4.49 -3.06
N MET A 27 16.16 3.42 -2.99
CA MET A 27 14.87 3.29 -3.65
C MET A 27 13.89 2.61 -2.72
N ASP A 28 12.71 3.20 -2.55
CA ASP A 28 11.65 2.60 -1.77
C ASP A 28 10.88 1.57 -2.60
N THR A 29 10.46 0.48 -1.97
CA THR A 29 9.75 -0.61 -2.65
C THR A 29 8.28 -0.27 -2.89
N GLY A 30 7.57 0.20 -1.86
CA GLY A 30 6.12 0.38 -1.96
C GLY A 30 5.56 1.60 -1.23
N ILE A 31 6.33 2.24 -0.35
CA ILE A 31 5.84 3.39 0.42
C ILE A 31 6.63 4.64 0.02
N HIS A 32 6.03 5.49 -0.78
CA HIS A 32 6.64 6.71 -1.29
C HIS A 32 6.25 7.96 -0.48
N TYR A 33 5.11 7.93 0.21
CA TYR A 33 4.63 8.92 1.16
C TYR A 33 3.60 8.31 2.10
N ILE A 34 3.26 8.99 3.17
CA ILE A 34 2.38 8.50 4.23
C ILE A 34 1.49 9.63 4.73
N GLY A 35 0.25 9.31 5.07
CA GLY A 35 -0.74 10.27 5.56
C GLY A 35 -0.93 10.24 7.08
N SER A 36 -1.68 11.21 7.59
CA SER A 36 -2.18 11.30 8.99
C SER A 36 -1.08 11.28 10.05
N LEU A 37 0.02 12.02 9.85
CA LEU A 37 1.14 12.10 10.80
C LEU A 37 1.21 13.40 11.61
N ASP A 38 0.34 14.40 11.38
CA ASP A 38 0.25 15.56 12.26
C ASP A 38 -0.22 15.15 13.66
N GLU A 39 0.08 15.92 14.66
CA GLU A 39 -0.28 15.65 16.06
C GLU A 39 -1.79 15.44 16.19
N GLY A 40 -2.18 14.38 16.93
CA GLY A 40 -3.56 14.00 17.13
C GLY A 40 -4.20 13.18 16.00
N GLN A 41 -3.56 13.06 14.84
CA GLN A 41 -4.04 12.23 13.74
C GLN A 41 -3.73 10.74 13.97
N ILE A 42 -4.50 9.86 13.30
CA ILE A 42 -4.53 8.43 13.63
C ILE A 42 -3.18 7.72 13.46
N MET A 43 -2.42 7.97 12.40
CA MET A 43 -1.10 7.34 12.22
C MET A 43 -0.08 7.89 13.20
N ASN A 44 -0.14 9.18 13.55
CA ASN A 44 0.69 9.78 14.59
C ASN A 44 0.45 9.09 15.94
N GLN A 45 -0.82 8.89 16.33
CA GLN A 45 -1.19 8.20 17.57
C GLN A 45 -0.64 6.76 17.60
N TYR A 46 -0.75 6.01 16.49
CA TYR A 46 -0.18 4.67 16.40
C TYR A 46 1.34 4.68 16.50
N PHE A 47 2.02 5.58 15.80
CA PHE A 47 3.48 5.65 15.82
C PHE A 47 4.02 6.13 17.19
N ARG A 48 3.27 7.01 17.90
CA ARG A 48 3.56 7.34 19.29
C ARG A 48 3.36 6.14 20.20
N TYR A 49 2.24 5.43 20.09
CA TYR A 49 2.00 4.20 20.84
C TYR A 49 3.09 3.15 20.62
N PHE A 50 3.58 3.00 19.40
CA PHE A 50 4.71 2.11 19.10
C PHE A 50 6.06 2.66 19.60
N GLY A 51 6.14 3.91 20.01
CA GLY A 51 7.39 4.55 20.43
C GLY A 51 8.38 4.85 19.31
N ILE A 52 7.89 5.01 18.08
CA ILE A 52 8.73 5.25 16.90
C ILE A 52 8.57 6.65 16.30
N MET A 53 7.50 7.40 16.60
CA MET A 53 7.19 8.66 15.92
C MET A 53 8.37 9.64 15.94
N ASP A 54 8.96 9.85 17.10
CA ASP A 54 10.07 10.82 17.29
C ASP A 54 11.43 10.32 16.76
N LYS A 55 11.48 9.08 16.26
CA LYS A 55 12.70 8.47 15.69
C LYS A 55 12.72 8.48 14.16
N LEU A 56 11.59 8.86 13.55
CA LEU A 56 11.45 8.86 12.11
C LEU A 56 11.95 10.17 11.51
N SER A 57 12.78 10.07 10.48
CA SER A 57 13.20 11.21 9.67
C SER A 57 12.19 11.44 8.57
N ILE A 58 11.29 12.40 8.76
CA ILE A 58 10.19 12.70 7.86
C ILE A 58 10.20 14.16 7.42
N LYS A 59 9.62 14.45 6.26
CA LYS A 59 9.42 15.79 5.73
C LYS A 59 7.96 15.96 5.35
N ARG A 60 7.31 16.97 5.92
CA ARG A 60 5.95 17.36 5.53
C ARG A 60 5.95 17.82 4.09
N MET A 61 4.97 17.35 3.30
CA MET A 61 4.81 17.76 1.93
C MET A 61 4.21 19.16 1.84
N ASP A 62 4.15 19.71 0.63
CA ASP A 62 3.64 21.05 0.39
C ASP A 62 2.15 21.13 0.77
N GLU A 63 1.76 22.14 1.56
CA GLU A 63 0.39 22.29 2.04
C GLU A 63 -0.57 22.75 0.95
N GLU A 64 -0.08 23.58 0.05
CA GLU A 64 -0.91 24.06 -1.06
C GLU A 64 -1.08 23.01 -2.15
N VAL A 65 -0.08 22.10 -2.27
CA VAL A 65 -0.14 21.02 -3.25
C VAL A 65 0.69 19.81 -2.79
N PHE A 66 0.07 18.79 -2.20
CA PHE A 66 0.78 17.54 -1.90
C PHE A 66 0.69 16.52 -3.04
N ASP A 67 -0.39 16.56 -3.84
CA ASP A 67 -0.55 15.78 -5.07
C ASP A 67 -1.03 16.71 -6.20
N ARG A 68 -0.38 16.64 -7.36
CA ARG A 68 -0.73 17.39 -8.57
C ARG A 68 -1.23 16.44 -9.65
N ILE A 69 -2.43 16.68 -10.13
CA ILE A 69 -3.12 15.83 -11.08
C ILE A 69 -3.10 16.47 -12.46
N TYR A 70 -2.51 15.78 -13.43
CA TYR A 70 -2.59 16.12 -14.85
C TYR A 70 -3.68 15.25 -15.49
N TYR A 71 -4.75 15.86 -15.91
CA TYR A 71 -5.88 15.18 -16.53
C TYR A 71 -6.39 16.01 -17.71
N LYS A 72 -6.45 15.38 -18.90
CA LYS A 72 -6.67 16.10 -20.17
C LYS A 72 -5.63 17.24 -20.33
N ASP A 73 -6.08 18.43 -20.67
CA ASP A 73 -5.22 19.62 -20.88
C ASP A 73 -5.16 20.53 -19.64
N ALA A 74 -5.55 20.02 -18.47
CA ALA A 74 -5.63 20.78 -17.24
C ALA A 74 -4.83 20.17 -16.09
N ILE A 75 -4.51 21.00 -15.11
CA ILE A 75 -3.80 20.65 -13.89
C ILE A 75 -4.71 20.96 -12.71
N TYR A 76 -4.82 20.01 -11.78
CA TYR A 76 -5.62 20.13 -10.56
C TYR A 76 -4.75 19.81 -9.37
N ASP A 77 -4.72 20.70 -8.40
CA ASP A 77 -3.90 20.55 -7.20
C ASP A 77 -4.74 20.03 -6.03
N TYR A 78 -4.20 19.08 -5.29
CA TYR A 78 -4.76 18.60 -4.04
C TYR A 78 -4.00 19.27 -2.89
N ALA A 79 -4.65 20.18 -2.20
CA ALA A 79 -4.12 20.86 -1.04
C ALA A 79 -4.40 20.06 0.24
N MET A 80 -3.52 20.15 1.24
CA MET A 80 -3.73 19.56 2.55
C MET A 80 -4.82 20.30 3.32
N GLY A 81 -5.61 19.52 4.06
CA GLY A 81 -6.78 20.02 4.79
C GLY A 81 -8.05 19.99 3.94
N HIS A 82 -9.11 19.43 4.51
CA HIS A 82 -10.38 19.21 3.82
C HIS A 82 -10.98 20.50 3.21
N GLU A 83 -10.97 21.59 3.95
CA GLU A 83 -11.46 22.88 3.51
C GLU A 83 -10.60 23.47 2.39
N ARG A 84 -9.28 23.40 2.54
CA ARG A 84 -8.34 23.89 1.53
C ARG A 84 -8.41 23.08 0.25
N PHE A 85 -8.51 21.75 0.35
CA PHE A 85 -8.76 20.87 -0.79
C PHE A 85 -10.01 21.25 -1.56
N MET A 86 -11.13 21.46 -0.84
CA MET A 86 -12.38 21.89 -1.43
C MET A 86 -12.24 23.25 -2.13
N GLU A 87 -11.67 24.25 -1.46
CA GLU A 87 -11.49 25.60 -2.02
C GLU A 87 -10.59 25.56 -3.26
N THR A 88 -9.50 24.79 -3.23
CA THR A 88 -8.58 24.65 -4.37
C THR A 88 -9.33 24.08 -5.59
N LEU A 89 -10.11 23.02 -5.42
CA LEU A 89 -10.89 22.45 -6.52
C LEU A 89 -12.04 23.35 -6.97
N CYS A 90 -12.61 24.18 -6.09
CA CYS A 90 -13.62 25.17 -6.47
C CYS A 90 -13.10 26.22 -7.47
N HIS A 91 -11.80 26.51 -7.51
CA HIS A 91 -11.26 27.41 -8.54
C HIS A 91 -11.40 26.81 -9.95
N SER A 92 -11.23 25.51 -10.08
CA SER A 92 -11.40 24.81 -11.36
C SER A 92 -12.86 24.41 -11.64
N PHE A 93 -13.65 24.23 -10.59
CA PHE A 93 -15.06 23.80 -10.67
C PHE A 93 -15.98 24.71 -9.85
N PRO A 94 -16.16 26.00 -10.24
CA PRO A 94 -16.83 26.99 -9.39
C PRO A 94 -18.30 26.68 -9.12
N HIS A 95 -18.98 25.94 -10.01
CA HIS A 95 -20.38 25.54 -9.84
C HIS A 95 -20.57 24.27 -9.02
N GLU A 96 -19.48 23.63 -8.58
CA GLU A 96 -19.48 22.32 -7.89
C GLU A 96 -19.25 22.44 -6.36
N ARG A 97 -19.26 23.65 -5.80
CA ARG A 97 -18.94 23.88 -4.37
C ARG A 97 -19.77 23.01 -3.42
N GLU A 98 -21.08 22.95 -3.59
CA GLU A 98 -21.94 22.14 -2.73
C GLU A 98 -21.73 20.62 -2.96
N ASN A 99 -21.38 20.23 -4.16
CA ASN A 99 -21.04 18.86 -4.48
C ASN A 99 -19.70 18.46 -3.83
N LEU A 100 -18.68 19.31 -3.92
CA LEU A 100 -17.39 19.11 -3.25
C LEU A 100 -17.55 19.04 -1.73
N LYS A 101 -18.40 19.89 -1.15
CA LYS A 101 -18.72 19.84 0.28
C LYS A 101 -19.34 18.51 0.69
N ARG A 102 -20.27 17.96 -0.10
CA ARG A 102 -20.86 16.63 0.14
C ARG A 102 -19.81 15.52 0.04
N TYR A 103 -18.92 15.60 -0.97
CA TYR A 103 -17.84 14.64 -1.14
C TYR A 103 -16.88 14.64 0.06
N VAL A 104 -16.41 15.82 0.48
CA VAL A 104 -15.53 15.99 1.64
C VAL A 104 -16.19 15.48 2.92
N ALA A 105 -17.47 15.76 3.13
CA ALA A 105 -18.23 15.25 4.27
C ALA A 105 -18.28 13.72 4.29
N ALA A 106 -18.50 13.08 3.12
CA ALA A 106 -18.53 11.62 3.00
C ALA A 106 -17.15 11.00 3.30
N ILE A 107 -16.05 11.60 2.82
CA ILE A 107 -14.69 11.16 3.13
C ILE A 107 -14.41 11.26 4.64
N ARG A 108 -14.75 12.39 5.26
CA ARG A 108 -14.56 12.60 6.71
C ARG A 108 -15.39 11.63 7.54
N SER A 109 -16.60 11.27 7.10
CA SER A 109 -17.39 10.24 7.79
C SER A 109 -16.63 8.92 7.89
N VAL A 110 -16.02 8.46 6.80
CA VAL A 110 -15.18 7.26 6.85
C VAL A 110 -13.93 7.47 7.73
N GLY A 111 -13.26 8.63 7.62
CA GLY A 111 -12.13 8.99 8.49
C GLY A 111 -12.48 8.89 9.98
N ASN A 112 -13.65 9.37 10.37
CA ASN A 112 -14.13 9.29 11.76
C ASN A 112 -14.35 7.83 12.21
N LEU A 113 -14.69 6.91 11.31
CA LEU A 113 -14.88 5.50 11.62
C LEU A 113 -13.58 4.76 11.96
N ILE A 114 -12.42 5.27 11.57
CA ILE A 114 -11.11 4.67 11.84
C ILE A 114 -10.44 5.21 13.12
N SER A 115 -11.11 6.07 13.87
CA SER A 115 -10.61 6.63 15.11
C SER A 115 -10.38 5.56 16.19
N THR A 116 -9.62 5.92 17.25
CA THR A 116 -9.39 5.06 18.41
C THR A 116 -10.67 4.60 19.10
N ASP A 117 -11.74 5.38 19.02
CA ASP A 117 -13.07 4.98 19.53
C ASP A 117 -13.67 3.83 18.72
N HIS A 118 -13.26 3.64 17.50
CA HIS A 118 -13.66 2.50 16.68
C HIS A 118 -12.98 1.20 17.10
N LEU A 119 -11.72 1.28 17.53
CA LEU A 119 -11.02 0.14 18.14
C LEU A 119 -11.78 -0.39 19.38
N LYS A 120 -12.47 0.47 20.13
CA LYS A 120 -13.28 0.05 21.27
C LYS A 120 -14.47 -0.84 20.89
N LYS A 121 -14.99 -0.70 19.67
CA LYS A 121 -16.19 -1.41 19.21
C LYS A 121 -15.94 -2.79 18.58
N GLY A 122 -14.68 -3.11 18.19
CA GLY A 122 -14.25 -4.43 17.74
C GLY A 122 -14.76 -4.94 16.41
N ARG A 123 -15.68 -4.22 15.83
CA ARG A 123 -16.26 -4.54 14.53
C ARG A 123 -16.43 -3.24 13.77
N LEU A 124 -16.33 -3.31 12.46
CA LEU A 124 -16.84 -2.25 11.63
C LEU A 124 -18.30 -1.99 12.05
N SER A 125 -18.64 -0.72 12.30
CA SER A 125 -20.03 -0.34 12.54
C SER A 125 -20.89 -0.71 11.32
N GLN A 126 -22.19 -0.74 11.47
CA GLN A 126 -23.09 -0.93 10.32
C GLN A 126 -22.79 0.10 9.22
N GLU A 127 -22.56 1.35 9.58
CA GLU A 127 -22.16 2.42 8.67
C GLU A 127 -20.86 2.10 7.92
N GLY A 128 -19.85 1.56 8.59
CA GLY A 128 -18.61 1.12 7.94
C GLY A 128 -18.86 -0.01 6.94
N MET A 129 -19.71 -0.98 7.29
CA MET A 129 -20.12 -2.06 6.37
C MET A 129 -20.88 -1.51 5.17
N ASP A 130 -21.73 -0.51 5.34
CA ASP A 130 -22.46 0.14 4.26
C ASP A 130 -21.50 0.84 3.29
N PHE A 131 -20.46 1.51 3.79
CA PHE A 131 -19.41 2.09 2.95
C PHE A 131 -18.56 1.03 2.22
N PHE A 132 -18.35 -0.14 2.81
CA PHE A 132 -17.71 -1.26 2.11
C PHE A 132 -18.61 -1.85 1.00
N ALA A 133 -19.92 -1.81 1.18
CA ALA A 133 -20.88 -2.24 0.16
C ALA A 133 -21.20 -1.15 -0.87
N THR A 134 -20.58 0.03 -0.75
CA THR A 134 -20.79 1.16 -1.65
C THR A 134 -19.65 1.24 -2.67
N SER A 135 -19.99 1.37 -3.95
CA SER A 135 -19.03 1.60 -5.02
C SER A 135 -18.33 2.96 -4.86
N ALA A 136 -17.00 3.01 -4.95
CA ALA A 136 -16.26 4.27 -4.98
C ALA A 136 -16.67 5.15 -6.16
N ALA A 137 -16.69 4.58 -7.36
CA ALA A 137 -17.12 5.30 -8.57
C ALA A 137 -18.60 5.72 -8.51
N GLY A 138 -19.46 4.84 -7.96
CA GLY A 138 -20.87 5.13 -7.76
C GLY A 138 -21.13 6.27 -6.77
N MET A 139 -20.39 6.31 -5.65
CA MET A 139 -20.48 7.40 -4.68
C MET A 139 -20.04 8.73 -5.30
N ILE A 140 -18.91 8.76 -5.99
CA ILE A 140 -18.43 9.97 -6.69
C ILE A 140 -19.47 10.43 -7.70
N ALA A 141 -20.03 9.52 -8.51
CA ALA A 141 -21.08 9.84 -9.49
C ALA A 141 -22.39 10.33 -8.86
N SER A 142 -22.71 9.90 -7.63
CA SER A 142 -23.86 10.40 -6.88
C SER A 142 -23.70 11.83 -6.36
N VAL A 143 -22.45 12.25 -6.18
CA VAL A 143 -22.11 13.60 -5.70
C VAL A 143 -22.19 14.63 -6.82
N THR A 144 -21.68 14.32 -8.00
CA THR A 144 -21.65 15.23 -9.15
C THR A 144 -21.89 14.51 -10.47
N THR A 145 -22.54 15.19 -11.40
CA THR A 145 -22.69 14.75 -12.80
C THR A 145 -21.56 15.23 -13.70
N ASN A 146 -20.71 16.13 -13.22
CA ASN A 146 -19.56 16.64 -13.95
C ASN A 146 -18.49 15.53 -14.09
N ARG A 147 -18.32 15.04 -15.31
CA ARG A 147 -17.40 13.92 -15.62
C ARG A 147 -15.95 14.26 -15.30
N ASP A 148 -15.51 15.48 -15.53
CA ASP A 148 -14.13 15.86 -15.26
C ASP A 148 -13.87 15.92 -13.76
N LEU A 149 -14.82 16.47 -12.98
CA LEU A 149 -14.71 16.40 -11.52
C LEU A 149 -14.74 14.97 -10.99
N GLN A 150 -15.59 14.09 -11.54
CA GLN A 150 -15.58 12.67 -11.16
C GLN A 150 -14.21 12.03 -11.33
N ASN A 151 -13.56 12.29 -12.47
CA ASN A 151 -12.22 11.76 -12.74
C ASN A 151 -11.16 12.43 -11.86
N VAL A 152 -11.24 13.73 -11.64
CA VAL A 152 -10.31 14.41 -10.72
C VAL A 152 -10.43 13.84 -9.30
N LEU A 153 -11.64 13.61 -8.78
CA LEU A 153 -11.84 13.02 -7.44
C LEU A 153 -11.37 11.55 -7.34
N ALA A 154 -11.28 10.84 -8.46
CA ALA A 154 -10.79 9.46 -8.54
C ALA A 154 -9.30 9.35 -8.94
N ALA A 155 -8.62 10.47 -9.22
CA ALA A 155 -7.31 10.49 -9.85
C ALA A 155 -6.19 9.80 -9.05
N THR A 156 -6.36 9.67 -7.73
CA THR A 156 -5.43 8.95 -6.85
C THR A 156 -5.73 7.45 -6.72
N SER A 157 -6.59 6.89 -7.59
CA SER A 157 -6.99 5.48 -7.56
C SER A 157 -5.81 4.49 -7.59
N LEU A 158 -4.67 4.89 -8.17
CA LEU A 158 -3.43 4.12 -8.16
C LEU A 158 -2.93 3.80 -6.73
N LEU A 159 -3.19 4.67 -5.74
CA LEU A 159 -2.75 4.49 -4.36
C LEU A 159 -3.38 3.29 -3.63
N TYR A 160 -4.52 2.84 -4.10
CA TYR A 160 -5.25 1.77 -3.44
C TYR A 160 -5.66 0.63 -4.39
N GLY A 161 -4.98 0.53 -5.54
CA GLY A 161 -5.29 -0.50 -6.52
C GLY A 161 -6.70 -0.36 -7.10
N GLY A 162 -7.16 0.90 -7.28
CA GLY A 162 -8.54 1.23 -7.61
C GLY A 162 -8.99 0.66 -8.95
N ILE A 163 -10.10 -0.09 -8.93
CA ILE A 163 -10.78 -0.66 -10.10
C ILE A 163 -12.22 -0.16 -10.09
N LYS A 164 -12.66 0.51 -11.16
CA LYS A 164 -13.93 1.23 -11.26
C LYS A 164 -15.14 0.42 -10.75
N ASN A 165 -15.26 -0.82 -11.23
CA ASN A 165 -16.41 -1.66 -10.98
C ASN A 165 -16.26 -2.59 -9.75
N LYS A 166 -15.23 -2.37 -8.92
CA LYS A 166 -14.94 -3.22 -7.75
C LYS A 166 -14.66 -2.42 -6.49
N SER A 167 -13.84 -1.36 -6.57
CA SER A 167 -13.35 -0.65 -5.40
C SER A 167 -14.47 -0.09 -4.53
N THR A 168 -14.29 -0.28 -3.22
CA THR A 168 -15.23 0.18 -2.20
C THR A 168 -15.02 1.66 -1.91
N PHE A 169 -16.08 2.35 -1.57
CA PHE A 169 -15.97 3.75 -1.12
C PHE A 169 -15.20 3.85 0.20
N TYR A 170 -15.26 2.82 1.04
CA TYR A 170 -14.49 2.78 2.28
C TYR A 170 -12.98 2.90 2.03
N GLU A 171 -12.41 2.10 1.10
CA GLU A 171 -10.98 2.17 0.77
C GLU A 171 -10.60 3.52 0.16
N HIS A 172 -11.40 3.97 -0.80
CA HIS A 172 -11.21 5.28 -1.44
C HIS A 172 -11.18 6.41 -0.42
N ALA A 173 -12.18 6.45 0.45
CA ALA A 173 -12.33 7.53 1.43
C ALA A 173 -11.29 7.46 2.55
N MET A 174 -11.01 6.28 3.09
CA MET A 174 -10.00 6.09 4.13
C MET A 174 -8.63 6.58 3.68
N ILE A 175 -8.22 6.20 2.47
CA ILE A 175 -6.90 6.55 1.94
C ILE A 175 -6.83 8.04 1.61
N ASN A 176 -7.81 8.58 0.86
CA ASN A 176 -7.82 9.99 0.54
C ASN A 176 -7.94 10.87 1.80
N ASN A 177 -8.78 10.51 2.77
CA ASN A 177 -8.87 11.24 4.04
C ASN A 177 -7.51 11.32 4.74
N SER A 178 -6.80 10.19 4.81
CA SER A 178 -5.50 10.12 5.48
C SER A 178 -4.48 11.11 4.88
N TYR A 179 -4.42 11.22 3.56
CA TYR A 179 -3.50 12.15 2.90
C TYR A 179 -4.01 13.61 2.91
N LEU A 180 -5.31 13.82 2.88
CA LEU A 180 -5.91 15.16 3.03
C LEU A 180 -5.69 15.73 4.44
N GLU A 181 -5.67 14.89 5.47
CA GLU A 181 -5.34 15.34 6.82
C GLU A 181 -3.91 15.86 6.89
N SER A 182 -2.94 15.08 6.45
CA SER A 182 -1.53 15.49 6.27
C SER A 182 -0.79 14.47 5.42
N ALA A 183 0.24 14.89 4.70
CA ALA A 183 1.08 14.04 3.87
C ALA A 183 2.56 14.28 4.15
N TYR A 184 3.33 13.20 4.26
CA TYR A 184 4.74 13.20 4.61
C TYR A 184 5.57 12.27 3.73
N ARG A 185 6.82 12.61 3.48
CA ARG A 185 7.84 11.75 2.89
C ARG A 185 8.84 11.28 3.93
N PHE A 186 9.36 10.09 3.75
CA PHE A 186 10.52 9.61 4.51
C PHE A 186 11.80 10.14 3.87
N THR A 187 12.64 10.88 4.64
CA THR A 187 13.88 11.44 4.11
C THR A 187 15.00 10.40 4.01
N GLU A 188 14.94 9.37 4.86
CA GLU A 188 15.92 8.28 4.92
C GLU A 188 15.37 6.94 4.36
N GLY A 189 14.25 7.00 3.62
CA GLY A 189 13.52 5.85 3.09
C GLY A 189 12.56 5.23 4.09
N SER A 190 11.58 4.49 3.59
CA SER A 190 10.49 3.93 4.39
C SER A 190 10.92 2.79 5.33
N MET A 191 12.07 2.14 5.07
CA MET A 191 12.59 1.03 5.89
C MET A 191 12.85 1.43 7.36
N GLN A 192 13.07 2.71 7.65
CA GLN A 192 13.26 3.21 9.02
C GLN A 192 12.11 2.80 9.95
N VAL A 193 10.85 2.76 9.46
CA VAL A 193 9.69 2.28 10.23
C VAL A 193 9.90 0.84 10.69
N SER A 194 10.31 -0.04 9.78
CA SER A 194 10.55 -1.45 10.10
C SER A 194 11.72 -1.63 11.05
N LEU A 195 12.80 -0.87 10.87
CA LEU A 195 13.99 -0.95 11.74
C LEU A 195 13.67 -0.50 13.16
N GLU A 196 12.93 0.60 13.34
CA GLU A 196 12.53 1.05 14.67
C GLU A 196 11.57 0.06 15.34
N LEU A 197 10.63 -0.54 14.62
CA LEU A 197 9.79 -1.61 15.16
C LEU A 197 10.61 -2.84 15.56
N ILE A 198 11.66 -3.20 14.81
CA ILE A 198 12.58 -4.29 15.17
C ILE A 198 13.34 -3.94 16.44
N HIS A 199 13.81 -2.71 16.61
CA HIS A 199 14.46 -2.24 17.83
C HIS A 199 13.52 -2.41 19.05
N ILE A 200 12.25 -2.02 18.91
CA ILE A 200 11.25 -2.18 19.97
C ILE A 200 10.99 -3.65 20.31
N ILE A 201 10.86 -4.52 19.30
CA ILE A 201 10.69 -5.97 19.51
C ILE A 201 11.88 -6.53 20.32
N ARG A 202 13.10 -6.22 19.92
CA ARG A 202 14.31 -6.67 20.59
C ARG A 202 14.48 -6.11 22.00
N ALA A 203 14.16 -4.82 22.19
CA ALA A 203 14.20 -4.18 23.50
C ALA A 203 13.19 -4.80 24.51
N ASN A 204 12.11 -5.40 24.00
CA ASN A 204 11.14 -6.13 24.80
C ASN A 204 11.43 -7.66 24.87
N GLY A 205 12.65 -8.10 24.57
CA GLY A 205 13.08 -9.49 24.67
C GLY A 205 12.68 -10.39 23.50
N GLY A 206 12.08 -9.83 22.44
CA GLY A 206 11.75 -10.59 21.23
C GLY A 206 12.96 -10.80 20.32
N THR A 207 12.86 -11.78 19.43
CA THR A 207 13.89 -12.08 18.43
C THR A 207 13.36 -11.83 17.03
N VAL A 208 14.18 -11.20 16.18
CA VAL A 208 13.87 -10.97 14.76
C VAL A 208 15.00 -11.54 13.92
N LEU A 209 14.68 -12.50 13.08
CA LEU A 209 15.61 -13.29 12.26
C LEU A 209 15.28 -13.12 10.78
N ASN A 210 16.30 -12.87 9.97
CA ASN A 210 16.22 -12.90 8.51
C ASN A 210 16.78 -14.22 7.94
N ARG A 211 16.61 -14.44 6.63
CA ARG A 211 17.00 -15.68 5.95
C ARG A 211 16.41 -16.92 6.61
N LYS A 212 15.22 -16.79 7.18
CA LYS A 212 14.46 -17.84 7.88
C LYS A 212 13.08 -17.98 7.20
N GLU A 213 13.04 -18.79 6.14
CA GLU A 213 11.82 -19.09 5.42
C GLU A 213 11.00 -20.14 6.17
N VAL A 214 9.75 -19.81 6.49
CA VAL A 214 8.80 -20.81 7.00
C VAL A 214 8.35 -21.66 5.81
N THR A 215 8.69 -22.95 5.87
CA THR A 215 8.42 -23.92 4.78
C THR A 215 7.24 -24.82 5.08
N ARG A 216 6.84 -24.94 6.36
CA ARG A 216 5.64 -25.68 6.77
C ARG A 216 5.13 -25.19 8.13
N ILE A 217 3.82 -25.23 8.31
CA ILE A 217 3.13 -24.98 9.59
C ILE A 217 2.63 -26.31 10.12
N LEU A 218 3.13 -26.72 11.28
CA LEU A 218 2.88 -28.04 11.88
C LEU A 218 1.57 -28.01 12.65
N VAL A 219 0.66 -28.93 12.33
CA VAL A 219 -0.67 -29.05 12.95
C VAL A 219 -0.83 -30.42 13.62
N LYS A 220 -1.31 -30.42 14.87
CA LYS A 220 -1.71 -31.63 15.59
C LYS A 220 -2.95 -31.32 16.43
N ASP A 221 -3.94 -32.18 16.40
CA ASP A 221 -5.17 -32.07 17.21
C ASP A 221 -5.86 -30.69 17.06
N GLU A 222 -6.00 -30.21 15.81
CA GLU A 222 -6.63 -28.91 15.47
C GLU A 222 -5.89 -27.68 16.03
N ALA A 223 -4.63 -27.84 16.43
CA ALA A 223 -3.80 -26.76 16.95
C ALA A 223 -2.42 -26.74 16.29
N ILE A 224 -1.87 -25.53 16.11
CA ILE A 224 -0.49 -25.35 15.67
C ILE A 224 0.45 -25.83 16.79
N GLN A 225 1.49 -26.54 16.38
CA GLN A 225 2.58 -26.96 17.28
C GLN A 225 3.85 -26.13 17.06
N GLY A 226 3.97 -25.50 15.91
CA GLY A 226 5.13 -24.72 15.52
C GLY A 226 5.25 -24.58 14.01
N VAL A 227 6.45 -24.23 13.55
CA VAL A 227 6.78 -24.06 12.13
C VAL A 227 8.10 -24.76 11.79
N GLU A 228 8.19 -25.26 10.57
CA GLU A 228 9.45 -25.71 9.98
C GLU A 228 10.08 -24.54 9.22
N VAL A 229 11.37 -24.37 9.38
CA VAL A 229 12.15 -23.27 8.79
C VAL A 229 13.25 -23.84 7.90
N ASN A 230 13.37 -23.33 6.70
CA ASN A 230 14.40 -23.71 5.71
C ASN A 230 14.46 -25.21 5.42
N HIS A 231 13.37 -25.97 5.62
CA HIS A 231 13.30 -27.44 5.53
C HIS A 231 14.20 -28.20 6.52
N GLU A 232 14.71 -27.54 7.56
CA GLU A 232 15.74 -28.12 8.45
C GLU A 232 15.39 -27.98 9.93
N GLU A 233 14.90 -26.81 10.34
CA GLU A 233 14.73 -26.47 11.75
C GLU A 233 13.23 -26.45 12.11
N ILE A 234 12.87 -27.10 13.23
CA ILE A 234 11.52 -26.99 13.81
C ILE A 234 11.56 -26.01 14.97
N LEU A 235 10.72 -24.99 14.90
CA LEU A 235 10.51 -24.02 15.96
C LEU A 235 9.13 -24.24 16.58
N GLU A 236 9.08 -24.76 17.78
CA GLU A 236 7.85 -24.91 18.53
C GLU A 236 7.27 -23.55 18.93
N SER A 237 5.95 -23.43 18.92
CA SER A 237 5.23 -22.21 19.29
C SER A 237 3.82 -22.50 19.73
N THR A 238 3.36 -21.81 20.78
CA THR A 238 1.97 -21.85 21.25
C THR A 238 1.02 -21.15 20.28
N TYR A 239 1.49 -20.10 19.60
CA TYR A 239 0.71 -19.31 18.65
C TYR A 239 1.54 -19.00 17.40
N VAL A 240 0.88 -18.96 16.26
CA VAL A 240 1.46 -18.47 15.00
C VAL A 240 0.61 -17.33 14.47
N ILE A 241 1.25 -16.21 14.18
CA ILE A 241 0.64 -15.09 13.46
C ILE A 241 1.28 -15.04 12.07
N SER A 242 0.50 -15.30 11.03
CA SER A 242 0.98 -15.23 9.64
C SER A 242 0.58 -13.89 9.01
N ASN A 243 1.57 -13.19 8.50
CA ASN A 243 1.37 -12.00 7.70
C ASN A 243 1.54 -12.27 6.18
N LEU A 244 1.66 -13.54 5.80
CA LEU A 244 1.67 -13.95 4.42
C LEU A 244 0.29 -13.79 3.79
N HIS A 245 0.24 -13.81 2.46
CA HIS A 245 -1.05 -13.95 1.77
C HIS A 245 -1.81 -15.17 2.32
N PRO A 246 -3.13 -15.06 2.61
CA PRO A 246 -3.90 -16.16 3.20
C PRO A 246 -3.80 -17.47 2.42
N GLN A 247 -3.73 -17.40 1.08
CA GLN A 247 -3.55 -18.58 0.23
C GLN A 247 -2.19 -19.26 0.47
N LEU A 248 -1.10 -18.48 0.64
CA LEU A 248 0.22 -19.00 0.97
C LEU A 248 0.23 -19.62 2.36
N THR A 249 -0.37 -18.95 3.35
CA THR A 249 -0.49 -19.51 4.70
C THR A 249 -1.18 -20.87 4.67
N LEU A 250 -2.28 -21.00 3.92
CA LEU A 250 -3.00 -22.28 3.79
C LEU A 250 -2.19 -23.34 3.06
N SER A 251 -1.33 -22.97 2.10
CA SER A 251 -0.47 -23.93 1.39
C SER A 251 0.69 -24.47 2.26
N LEU A 252 1.07 -23.74 3.30
CA LEU A 252 2.12 -24.17 4.24
C LEU A 252 1.60 -25.09 5.34
N LEU A 253 0.29 -25.21 5.53
CA LEU A 253 -0.29 -26.13 6.51
C LEU A 253 0.02 -27.58 6.13
N ASP A 254 0.44 -28.38 7.08
CA ASP A 254 0.55 -29.80 6.87
C ASP A 254 -0.85 -30.44 6.64
N LYS A 255 -0.88 -31.70 6.17
CA LYS A 255 -2.15 -32.33 5.76
C LYS A 255 -3.10 -32.69 6.92
N ASN A 256 -2.69 -32.51 8.17
CA ASN A 256 -3.43 -32.90 9.36
C ASN A 256 -4.27 -31.76 9.92
N HIS A 257 -5.13 -31.13 9.10
CA HIS A 257 -6.00 -30.04 9.56
C HIS A 257 -7.45 -30.23 9.13
N SER A 258 -8.40 -29.68 9.90
CA SER A 258 -9.83 -29.72 9.59
C SER A 258 -10.35 -28.49 8.86
N ILE A 259 -9.48 -27.67 8.26
CA ILE A 259 -9.92 -26.54 7.47
C ILE A 259 -10.74 -27.06 6.27
N LYS A 260 -12.02 -26.66 6.24
CA LYS A 260 -12.96 -27.15 5.22
C LYS A 260 -12.49 -26.79 3.80
N PRO A 261 -12.58 -27.72 2.85
CA PRO A 261 -12.22 -27.45 1.44
C PRO A 261 -12.92 -26.22 0.84
N ALA A 262 -14.17 -25.96 1.22
CA ALA A 262 -14.91 -24.76 0.81
C ALA A 262 -14.24 -23.45 1.25
N PHE A 263 -13.65 -23.39 2.46
CA PHE A 263 -12.89 -22.22 2.89
C PHE A 263 -11.62 -22.04 2.07
N VAL A 264 -10.87 -23.13 1.85
CA VAL A 264 -9.65 -23.11 1.02
C VAL A 264 -9.99 -22.65 -0.41
N SER A 265 -11.06 -23.18 -0.98
CA SER A 265 -11.52 -22.81 -2.32
C SER A 265 -11.91 -21.34 -2.39
N ARG A 266 -12.65 -20.83 -1.38
CA ARG A 266 -12.97 -19.40 -1.29
C ARG A 266 -11.70 -18.52 -1.27
N ILE A 267 -10.72 -18.86 -0.42
CA ILE A 267 -9.48 -18.07 -0.33
C ILE A 267 -8.71 -18.11 -1.67
N LYS A 268 -8.67 -19.26 -2.35
CA LYS A 268 -8.02 -19.41 -3.66
C LYS A 268 -8.73 -18.66 -4.79
N SER A 269 -10.03 -18.44 -4.68
CA SER A 269 -10.82 -17.71 -5.68
C SER A 269 -10.79 -16.19 -5.49
N LEU A 270 -10.17 -15.69 -4.43
CA LEU A 270 -10.05 -14.25 -4.21
C LEU A 270 -9.11 -13.63 -5.24
N GLU A 271 -9.60 -12.58 -5.89
CA GLU A 271 -8.84 -11.84 -6.89
C GLU A 271 -7.79 -10.96 -6.22
N ASN A 272 -6.61 -10.89 -6.83
CA ASN A 272 -5.54 -10.00 -6.40
C ASN A 272 -5.53 -8.73 -7.26
N SER A 273 -5.10 -7.62 -6.67
CA SER A 273 -4.92 -6.36 -7.38
C SER A 273 -3.81 -6.46 -8.42
N TYR A 274 -3.76 -5.50 -9.30
CA TYR A 274 -2.60 -5.36 -10.19
C TYR A 274 -1.31 -5.14 -9.39
N GLY A 275 -0.19 -5.48 -10.01
CA GLY A 275 1.14 -5.08 -9.58
C GLY A 275 1.53 -3.73 -10.16
N ILE A 276 2.79 -3.36 -9.96
CA ILE A 276 3.35 -2.09 -10.44
C ILE A 276 4.61 -2.37 -11.28
N PHE A 277 4.69 -1.70 -12.42
CA PHE A 277 5.98 -1.46 -13.06
C PHE A 277 6.55 -0.17 -12.48
N THR A 278 7.71 -0.25 -11.83
CA THR A 278 8.39 0.92 -11.29
C THR A 278 9.60 1.25 -12.15
N LEU A 279 9.67 2.49 -12.61
CA LEU A 279 10.80 3.07 -13.30
C LEU A 279 11.49 4.05 -12.36
N ASN A 280 12.68 3.70 -11.86
CA ASN A 280 13.50 4.58 -11.05
C ASN A 280 14.57 5.22 -11.92
N LEU A 281 14.50 6.54 -12.04
CA LEU A 281 15.46 7.36 -12.74
C LEU A 281 16.48 7.91 -11.72
N MET A 282 17.73 7.47 -11.82
CA MET A 282 18.85 8.06 -11.08
C MET A 282 19.27 9.30 -11.84
N MET A 283 19.24 10.45 -11.17
CA MET A 283 19.47 11.74 -11.79
C MET A 283 20.92 12.18 -11.63
N LYS A 284 21.44 12.81 -12.67
CA LYS A 284 22.73 13.50 -12.60
C LYS A 284 22.69 14.58 -11.50
N LYS A 285 23.82 14.78 -10.86
CA LYS A 285 23.96 15.81 -9.82
C LYS A 285 23.47 17.16 -10.32
N ASP A 286 22.75 17.87 -9.49
CA ASP A 286 22.26 19.24 -9.69
C ASP A 286 21.44 19.46 -10.99
N CYS A 287 20.79 18.41 -11.50
CA CYS A 287 20.08 18.47 -12.77
C CYS A 287 18.55 18.49 -12.64
N CYS A 288 17.95 17.73 -11.70
CA CYS A 288 16.50 17.63 -11.52
C CYS A 288 16.03 18.38 -10.27
N PRO A 289 15.39 19.56 -10.39
CA PRO A 289 14.86 20.28 -9.25
C PRO A 289 13.85 19.46 -8.47
N TYR A 290 13.98 19.42 -7.16
CA TYR A 290 13.07 18.71 -6.27
C TYR A 290 11.71 19.40 -6.17
N GLN A 291 10.64 18.62 -6.27
CA GLN A 291 9.28 19.06 -6.00
C GLN A 291 8.74 18.32 -4.77
N ASN A 292 8.23 19.07 -3.79
CA ASN A 292 7.73 18.48 -2.54
C ASN A 292 6.27 18.01 -2.62
N HIS A 293 5.85 17.60 -3.82
CA HIS A 293 4.54 17.00 -4.10
C HIS A 293 4.70 15.80 -5.04
N ASN A 294 3.72 14.93 -5.09
CA ASN A 294 3.67 13.90 -6.13
C ASN A 294 2.95 14.44 -7.36
N ILE A 295 3.11 13.75 -8.47
CA ILE A 295 2.46 14.08 -9.72
C ILE A 295 1.72 12.83 -10.21
N TYR A 296 0.45 12.97 -10.56
CA TYR A 296 -0.35 11.94 -11.19
C TYR A 296 -0.65 12.37 -12.63
N LEU A 297 -0.31 11.52 -13.57
CA LEU A 297 -0.54 11.74 -15.00
C LEU A 297 -1.58 10.74 -15.50
N HIS A 298 -2.64 11.23 -16.12
CA HIS A 298 -3.71 10.43 -16.72
C HIS A 298 -3.81 10.70 -18.21
N GLY A 299 -3.51 9.67 -19.01
CA GLY A 299 -3.52 9.74 -20.47
C GLY A 299 -4.86 9.40 -21.11
N ASN A 300 -5.82 8.88 -20.34
CA ASN A 300 -7.15 8.47 -20.79
C ASN A 300 -8.23 9.40 -20.26
N GLU A 301 -9.40 9.36 -20.88
CA GLU A 301 -10.60 10.08 -20.41
C GLU A 301 -11.13 9.53 -19.07
N ASP A 302 -10.91 8.24 -18.80
CA ASP A 302 -11.26 7.59 -17.54
C ASP A 302 -9.98 7.31 -16.75
N VAL A 303 -9.90 7.78 -15.52
CA VAL A 303 -8.71 7.66 -14.66
C VAL A 303 -8.63 6.30 -13.94
N TRP A 304 -9.73 5.55 -13.91
CA TRP A 304 -9.74 4.23 -13.30
C TRP A 304 -8.96 3.22 -14.15
N TYR A 305 -8.20 2.38 -13.48
CA TYR A 305 -7.46 1.34 -14.18
C TYR A 305 -8.35 0.13 -14.47
N GLU A 306 -8.53 -0.17 -15.75
CA GLU A 306 -9.23 -1.38 -16.23
C GLU A 306 -8.30 -2.20 -17.12
N LYS A 307 -8.20 -3.49 -16.83
CA LYS A 307 -7.24 -4.41 -17.47
C LYS A 307 -7.33 -4.41 -19.01
N GLU A 308 -8.57 -4.38 -19.53
CA GLU A 308 -8.81 -4.51 -20.96
C GLU A 308 -8.41 -3.25 -21.77
N MET A 309 -8.42 -2.08 -21.11
CA MET A 309 -8.12 -0.80 -21.77
C MET A 309 -6.61 -0.51 -21.91
N HIS A 310 -5.76 -1.31 -21.26
CA HIS A 310 -4.37 -0.91 -21.01
C HIS A 310 -3.31 -1.87 -21.55
N LYS A 311 -3.70 -2.86 -22.38
CA LYS A 311 -2.72 -3.77 -22.99
C LYS A 311 -1.76 -2.99 -23.89
N GLY A 312 -0.49 -2.89 -23.44
CA GLY A 312 0.58 -2.29 -24.20
C GLY A 312 0.78 -0.78 -24.05
N ASN A 313 -0.10 -0.06 -23.37
CA ASN A 313 0.01 1.39 -23.17
C ASN A 313 0.29 1.76 -21.71
N THR A 314 0.85 2.96 -21.50
CA THR A 314 0.94 3.58 -20.17
C THR A 314 -0.30 4.46 -19.98
N PRO A 315 -1.31 4.02 -19.21
CA PRO A 315 -2.58 4.75 -19.10
C PRO A 315 -2.49 5.88 -18.10
N SER A 316 -1.72 5.64 -17.02
CA SER A 316 -1.50 6.58 -15.93
C SER A 316 -0.21 6.25 -15.20
N CYS A 317 0.34 7.21 -14.51
CA CYS A 317 1.44 6.96 -13.59
C CYS A 317 1.42 7.96 -12.42
N MET A 318 2.05 7.56 -11.33
CA MET A 318 2.42 8.43 -10.23
C MET A 318 3.93 8.68 -10.28
N ILE A 319 4.35 9.93 -10.14
CA ILE A 319 5.74 10.35 -10.04
C ILE A 319 6.01 10.81 -8.61
N SER A 320 7.01 10.22 -7.99
CA SER A 320 7.49 10.61 -6.66
C SER A 320 8.97 10.94 -6.72
N MET A 321 9.36 12.05 -6.10
CA MET A 321 10.75 12.48 -6.02
C MET A 321 11.30 12.21 -4.62
N GLN A 322 12.51 11.64 -4.56
CA GLN A 322 13.20 11.45 -3.30
C GLN A 322 13.60 12.79 -2.69
N VAL A 323 13.43 12.92 -1.38
CA VAL A 323 13.87 14.12 -0.66
C VAL A 323 15.38 14.29 -0.82
N PRO A 324 15.87 15.46 -1.23
CA PRO A 324 17.30 15.73 -1.37
C PRO A 324 18.04 15.57 -0.05
N ARG A 325 19.28 15.12 -0.13
CA ARG A 325 20.17 15.05 1.03
C ARG A 325 20.76 16.41 1.39
N GLY A 326 20.86 16.70 2.69
CA GLY A 326 21.42 17.96 3.18
C GLY A 326 20.66 19.17 2.64
N ASN A 327 21.39 20.15 2.12
CA ASN A 327 20.83 21.41 1.61
C ASN A 327 20.64 21.43 0.08
N SER A 328 20.72 20.27 -0.60
CA SER A 328 20.48 20.20 -2.04
C SER A 328 19.05 20.60 -2.38
N LYS A 329 18.89 21.29 -3.53
CA LYS A 329 17.58 21.61 -4.13
C LYS A 329 17.19 20.63 -5.23
N PHE A 330 18.01 19.60 -5.47
CA PHE A 330 17.86 18.65 -6.57
C PHE A 330 17.66 17.24 -6.04
N THR A 331 16.70 16.53 -6.60
CA THR A 331 16.48 15.11 -6.27
C THR A 331 17.49 14.22 -6.97
N GLU A 332 17.92 13.15 -6.28
CA GLU A 332 18.80 12.13 -6.83
C GLU A 332 18.03 10.98 -7.51
N VAL A 333 16.77 10.77 -7.12
CA VAL A 333 15.94 9.70 -7.66
C VAL A 333 14.53 10.19 -7.93
N VAL A 334 14.03 9.90 -9.12
CA VAL A 334 12.62 10.06 -9.49
C VAL A 334 12.04 8.67 -9.74
N SER A 335 11.03 8.28 -8.96
CA SER A 335 10.31 7.02 -9.10
C SER A 335 9.00 7.25 -9.84
N ILE A 336 8.78 6.50 -10.91
CA ILE A 336 7.56 6.52 -11.71
C ILE A 336 6.89 5.15 -11.57
N LEU A 337 5.66 5.15 -11.08
CA LEU A 337 4.87 3.96 -10.83
C LEU A 337 3.72 3.90 -11.83
N THR A 338 3.60 2.79 -12.54
CA THR A 338 2.45 2.55 -13.44
C THR A 338 1.87 1.15 -13.19
N PRO A 339 0.55 0.98 -13.24
CA PRO A 339 -0.07 -0.32 -13.09
C PRO A 339 0.44 -1.33 -14.13
N MET A 340 0.63 -2.57 -13.71
CA MET A 340 0.97 -3.70 -14.58
C MET A 340 0.41 -4.99 -14.01
N TYR A 341 -0.27 -5.80 -14.82
CA TYR A 341 -0.70 -7.12 -14.40
C TYR A 341 0.39 -8.17 -14.58
N MET A 342 0.33 -9.25 -13.79
CA MET A 342 1.27 -10.37 -13.87
C MET A 342 1.25 -11.06 -15.24
N ASP A 343 0.12 -11.06 -15.95
CA ASP A 343 0.01 -11.66 -17.27
C ASP A 343 0.90 -10.99 -18.33
N GLU A 344 1.23 -9.70 -18.19
CA GLU A 344 2.18 -9.01 -19.07
C GLU A 344 3.60 -9.59 -18.96
N VAL A 345 3.93 -10.21 -17.82
CA VAL A 345 5.23 -10.81 -17.53
C VAL A 345 5.15 -12.33 -17.32
N SER A 346 4.03 -12.95 -17.69
CA SER A 346 3.75 -14.37 -17.46
C SER A 346 4.79 -15.31 -18.06
N LYS A 347 5.38 -14.94 -19.20
CA LYS A 347 6.44 -15.71 -19.89
C LYS A 347 7.68 -15.96 -19.01
N TRP A 348 7.87 -15.16 -17.95
CA TRP A 348 9.04 -15.24 -17.07
C TRP A 348 8.69 -15.67 -15.64
N THR A 349 7.49 -16.20 -15.40
CA THR A 349 7.07 -16.64 -14.06
C THR A 349 7.92 -17.80 -13.53
N ASP A 350 8.41 -18.68 -14.39
CA ASP A 350 9.23 -19.85 -14.03
C ASP A 350 10.74 -19.54 -13.97
N THR A 351 11.10 -18.24 -14.04
CA THR A 351 12.48 -17.79 -13.95
C THR A 351 12.79 -17.19 -12.57
N THR A 352 14.04 -17.20 -12.18
CA THR A 352 14.52 -16.59 -10.92
C THR A 352 15.06 -15.18 -11.14
N PRO A 353 15.12 -14.34 -10.10
CA PRO A 353 15.80 -13.03 -10.18
C PRO A 353 17.20 -13.18 -10.80
N GLU A 354 17.60 -12.17 -11.59
CA GLU A 354 18.88 -12.10 -12.31
C GLU A 354 19.07 -13.12 -13.46
N HIS A 355 18.21 -14.16 -13.55
CA HIS A 355 18.30 -15.21 -14.59
C HIS A 355 17.09 -15.25 -15.53
N ARG A 356 16.48 -14.09 -15.84
CA ARG A 356 15.28 -13.99 -16.69
C ARG A 356 15.56 -13.86 -18.20
N GLY A 357 16.82 -13.73 -18.57
CA GLY A 357 17.29 -13.70 -19.97
C GLY A 357 17.12 -12.35 -20.68
N GLU A 358 17.58 -12.33 -21.96
CA GLU A 358 17.64 -11.11 -22.77
C GLU A 358 16.25 -10.57 -23.11
N ALA A 359 15.32 -11.42 -23.47
CA ALA A 359 13.96 -11.01 -23.83
C ALA A 359 13.24 -10.26 -22.68
N TYR A 360 13.55 -10.59 -21.42
CA TYR A 360 13.02 -9.84 -20.28
C TYR A 360 13.66 -8.45 -20.16
N ARG A 361 14.95 -8.32 -20.46
CA ARG A 361 15.63 -7.02 -20.49
C ARG A 361 15.03 -6.12 -21.56
N GLN A 362 14.88 -6.64 -22.78
CA GLN A 362 14.25 -5.92 -23.90
C GLN A 362 12.83 -5.48 -23.56
N PHE A 363 12.00 -6.36 -23.00
CA PHE A 363 10.66 -5.99 -22.54
C PHE A 363 10.69 -4.80 -21.57
N LYS A 364 11.61 -4.79 -20.60
CA LYS A 364 11.75 -3.67 -19.66
C LYS A 364 12.23 -2.39 -20.31
N GLU A 365 13.11 -2.48 -21.30
CA GLU A 365 13.58 -1.35 -22.09
C GLU A 365 12.46 -0.74 -22.94
N GLU A 366 11.66 -1.57 -23.60
CA GLU A 366 10.49 -1.13 -24.36
C GLU A 366 9.46 -0.43 -23.48
N LYS A 367 9.14 -1.00 -22.30
CA LYS A 367 8.25 -0.35 -21.32
C LYS A 367 8.83 0.96 -20.78
N THR A 368 10.13 1.01 -20.55
CA THR A 368 10.82 2.24 -20.15
C THR A 368 10.64 3.34 -21.18
N GLU A 369 10.89 3.04 -22.46
CA GLU A 369 10.72 4.04 -23.52
C GLU A 369 9.26 4.49 -23.67
N GLN A 370 8.30 3.57 -23.58
CA GLN A 370 6.87 3.90 -23.58
C GLN A 370 6.53 4.89 -22.46
N ILE A 371 7.03 4.65 -21.24
CA ILE A 371 6.79 5.54 -20.09
C ILE A 371 7.47 6.89 -20.33
N LEU A 372 8.71 6.93 -20.78
CA LEU A 372 9.41 8.18 -21.06
C LEU A 372 8.71 8.98 -22.18
N GLN A 373 8.16 8.32 -23.21
CA GLN A 373 7.33 8.98 -24.23
C GLN A 373 6.03 9.52 -23.63
N PHE A 374 5.39 8.77 -22.74
CA PHE A 374 4.20 9.22 -22.04
C PHE A 374 4.51 10.48 -21.21
N LEU A 375 5.59 10.50 -20.43
CA LEU A 375 6.02 11.67 -19.66
C LEU A 375 6.24 12.92 -20.54
N ARG A 376 6.87 12.75 -21.70
CA ARG A 376 7.12 13.85 -22.65
C ARG A 376 5.83 14.53 -23.15
N ARG A 377 4.72 13.78 -23.27
CA ARG A 377 3.41 14.35 -23.63
C ARG A 377 2.89 15.35 -22.60
N PHE A 378 3.31 15.22 -21.35
CA PHE A 378 2.96 16.13 -20.25
C PHE A 378 4.07 17.16 -19.95
N GLY A 379 5.06 17.29 -20.81
CA GLY A 379 6.14 18.29 -20.67
C GLY A 379 7.32 17.85 -19.79
N PHE A 380 7.40 16.60 -19.37
CA PHE A 380 8.53 16.11 -18.58
C PHE A 380 9.65 15.59 -19.48
N HIS A 381 10.67 16.42 -19.71
CA HIS A 381 11.79 16.17 -20.62
C HIS A 381 13.10 15.90 -19.85
N TRP A 382 13.14 14.85 -19.04
CA TRP A 382 14.29 14.55 -18.15
C TRP A 382 15.44 13.77 -18.80
N ASN A 383 15.36 13.41 -20.07
CA ASN A 383 16.37 12.56 -20.73
C ASN A 383 17.81 13.04 -20.53
N HIS A 384 18.04 14.35 -20.53
CA HIS A 384 19.37 14.94 -20.33
C HIS A 384 19.87 14.84 -18.90
N CYS A 385 18.95 14.71 -17.92
CA CYS A 385 19.25 14.56 -16.50
C CYS A 385 19.43 13.11 -16.04
N ILE A 386 19.00 12.13 -16.84
CA ILE A 386 19.07 10.73 -16.44
C ILE A 386 20.52 10.26 -16.52
N GLU A 387 21.02 9.68 -15.43
CA GLU A 387 22.33 9.01 -15.38
C GLU A 387 22.17 7.50 -15.56
N LYS A 388 21.26 6.89 -14.79
CA LYS A 388 20.98 5.45 -14.83
C LYS A 388 19.50 5.18 -14.64
N ILE A 389 19.06 4.02 -15.10
CA ILE A 389 17.68 3.56 -14.96
C ILE A 389 17.67 2.21 -14.25
N HIS A 390 16.76 2.05 -13.28
CA HIS A 390 16.48 0.78 -12.68
C HIS A 390 14.96 0.51 -12.72
N THR A 391 14.57 -0.69 -13.12
CA THR A 391 13.16 -1.06 -13.28
C THR A 391 12.80 -2.31 -12.49
N THR A 392 11.59 -2.32 -11.96
CA THR A 392 10.96 -3.49 -11.34
C THR A 392 9.63 -3.81 -12.02
N THR A 393 9.16 -5.05 -11.89
CA THR A 393 7.90 -5.53 -12.45
C THR A 393 7.11 -6.26 -11.38
N PRO A 394 5.87 -6.71 -11.62
CA PRO A 394 5.15 -7.58 -10.71
C PRO A 394 5.92 -8.83 -10.26
N LEU A 395 6.83 -9.35 -11.09
CA LEU A 395 7.71 -10.45 -10.69
C LEU A 395 8.63 -10.08 -9.51
N SER A 396 9.07 -8.83 -9.43
CA SER A 396 9.89 -8.37 -8.29
C SER A 396 9.07 -8.34 -7.00
N TYR A 397 7.81 -7.90 -7.05
CA TYR A 397 6.90 -7.96 -5.90
C TYR A 397 6.69 -9.40 -5.45
N ARG A 398 6.41 -10.32 -6.39
CA ARG A 398 6.28 -11.75 -6.09
C ARG A 398 7.51 -12.31 -5.39
N ASP A 399 8.68 -12.04 -5.92
CA ASP A 399 9.91 -12.69 -5.46
C ASP A 399 10.43 -12.12 -4.13
N TYR A 400 10.31 -10.79 -3.94
CA TYR A 400 10.86 -10.12 -2.77
C TYR A 400 9.85 -9.84 -1.66
N THR A 401 8.54 -9.83 -1.94
CA THR A 401 7.51 -9.61 -0.91
C THR A 401 6.56 -10.80 -0.75
N GLY A 402 6.67 -11.82 -1.60
CA GLY A 402 5.84 -13.02 -1.54
C GLY A 402 4.37 -12.78 -1.89
N THR A 403 4.04 -11.70 -2.62
CA THR A 403 2.67 -11.44 -3.04
C THR A 403 2.26 -12.36 -4.18
N ILE A 404 1.05 -12.89 -4.11
CA ILE A 404 0.48 -13.66 -5.21
C ILE A 404 0.21 -12.73 -6.39
N ASP A 405 0.45 -13.21 -7.60
CA ASP A 405 0.29 -12.46 -8.85
C ASP A 405 1.07 -11.14 -8.87
N GLY A 406 2.12 -11.01 -8.04
CA GLY A 406 2.91 -9.79 -7.93
C GLY A 406 2.08 -8.55 -7.56
N SER A 407 0.93 -8.75 -6.92
CA SER A 407 0.00 -7.67 -6.57
C SER A 407 0.64 -6.67 -5.61
N ALA A 408 0.42 -5.39 -5.86
CA ALA A 408 0.93 -4.32 -4.99
C ALA A 408 0.07 -4.15 -3.72
N TYR A 409 -1.23 -4.39 -3.83
CA TYR A 409 -2.21 -4.09 -2.78
C TYR A 409 -2.91 -5.33 -2.20
N GLY A 410 -2.49 -6.53 -2.63
CA GLY A 410 -3.07 -7.80 -2.16
C GLY A 410 -4.47 -8.06 -2.73
N ILE A 411 -5.35 -8.61 -1.91
CA ILE A 411 -6.70 -9.03 -2.30
C ILE A 411 -7.60 -7.81 -2.59
N VAL A 412 -8.20 -7.78 -3.78
CA VAL A 412 -9.19 -6.76 -4.19
C VAL A 412 -10.40 -6.79 -3.26
N LYS A 413 -10.79 -5.63 -2.74
CA LYS A 413 -12.05 -5.47 -2.02
C LYS A 413 -13.15 -5.11 -3.02
N ASN A 414 -14.19 -5.93 -3.06
CA ASN A 414 -15.28 -5.78 -4.02
C ASN A 414 -16.56 -5.36 -3.30
N TYR A 415 -17.05 -4.15 -3.62
CA TYR A 415 -18.27 -3.61 -3.01
C TYR A 415 -19.52 -4.46 -3.27
N GLN A 416 -19.55 -5.22 -4.37
CA GLN A 416 -20.68 -6.09 -4.68
C GLN A 416 -20.72 -7.32 -3.76
N TYR A 417 -19.55 -7.77 -3.28
CA TYR A 417 -19.40 -8.95 -2.44
C TYR A 417 -18.42 -8.70 -1.29
N PRO A 418 -18.65 -7.68 -0.44
CA PRO A 418 -17.68 -7.26 0.57
C PRO A 418 -17.33 -8.39 1.53
N GLN A 419 -18.31 -9.18 1.96
CA GLN A 419 -18.13 -10.30 2.89
C GLN A 419 -17.23 -11.42 2.33
N ILE A 420 -17.18 -11.61 1.00
CA ILE A 420 -16.32 -12.62 0.36
C ILE A 420 -14.87 -12.19 0.40
N SER A 421 -14.57 -10.90 0.14
CA SER A 421 -13.23 -10.35 0.07
C SER A 421 -12.61 -10.04 1.45
N PHE A 422 -13.42 -10.02 2.51
CA PHE A 422 -12.92 -9.93 3.88
C PHE A 422 -12.33 -11.26 4.37
N VAL A 423 -11.15 -11.19 4.96
CA VAL A 423 -10.50 -12.33 5.58
C VAL A 423 -10.35 -12.03 7.08
N SER A 424 -10.87 -12.92 7.90
CA SER A 424 -10.78 -12.79 9.37
C SER A 424 -9.34 -12.92 9.88
N THR A 425 -9.01 -12.20 10.94
CA THR A 425 -7.77 -12.40 11.70
C THR A 425 -7.70 -13.80 12.34
N ARG A 426 -8.85 -14.38 12.71
CA ARG A 426 -8.94 -15.74 13.25
C ARG A 426 -9.13 -16.75 12.12
N THR A 427 -8.41 -17.86 12.24
CA THR A 427 -8.65 -19.05 11.41
C THR A 427 -9.53 -20.08 12.16
N LYS A 428 -9.77 -21.22 11.53
CA LYS A 428 -10.42 -22.36 12.22
C LYS A 428 -9.48 -23.11 13.16
N LEU A 429 -8.17 -22.98 12.97
CA LEU A 429 -7.17 -23.49 13.89
C LEU A 429 -7.04 -22.52 15.06
N LYS A 430 -7.17 -23.03 16.29
CA LYS A 430 -7.38 -22.21 17.50
C LYS A 430 -6.26 -21.19 17.77
N ASN A 431 -5.05 -21.48 17.34
CA ASN A 431 -3.85 -20.70 17.66
C ASN A 431 -3.10 -20.22 16.40
N LEU A 432 -3.74 -20.26 15.21
CA LEU A 432 -3.27 -19.64 13.99
C LEU A 432 -4.05 -18.36 13.71
N PHE A 433 -3.35 -17.25 13.67
CA PHE A 433 -3.90 -15.93 13.35
C PHE A 433 -3.31 -15.40 12.05
N LEU A 434 -4.09 -14.58 11.37
CA LEU A 434 -3.68 -13.86 10.16
C LEU A 434 -3.58 -12.37 10.45
N THR A 435 -2.71 -11.68 9.70
CA THR A 435 -2.57 -10.23 9.73
C THR A 435 -2.10 -9.71 8.36
N GLY A 436 -1.94 -8.39 8.22
CA GLY A 436 -1.38 -7.78 7.02
C GLY A 436 -2.41 -7.30 6.01
N GLN A 437 -1.91 -6.83 4.86
CA GLN A 437 -2.69 -6.08 3.86
C GLN A 437 -3.82 -6.87 3.17
N ASN A 438 -3.78 -8.19 3.24
CA ASN A 438 -4.74 -9.05 2.52
C ASN A 438 -6.08 -9.24 3.25
N LEU A 439 -6.19 -8.84 4.53
CA LEU A 439 -7.36 -9.13 5.33
C LEU A 439 -8.50 -8.15 5.09
N ASN A 440 -8.32 -6.92 5.50
CA ASN A 440 -9.38 -5.90 5.50
C ASN A 440 -9.06 -4.77 4.53
N VAL A 441 -8.00 -4.02 4.80
CA VAL A 441 -7.52 -2.89 4.00
C VAL A 441 -6.00 -2.91 3.92
N HIS A 442 -5.44 -2.28 2.91
CA HIS A 442 -4.01 -2.22 2.62
C HIS A 442 -3.44 -0.80 2.89
N GLY A 443 -2.17 -0.59 2.52
CA GLY A 443 -1.42 0.64 2.82
C GLY A 443 -0.99 0.70 4.28
N ALA A 444 -0.15 1.68 4.64
CA ALA A 444 0.42 1.82 5.98
C ALA A 444 -0.66 1.87 7.07
N LEU A 445 -1.69 2.71 6.88
CA LEU A 445 -2.83 2.80 7.81
C LEU A 445 -3.61 1.49 7.89
N GLY A 446 -3.95 0.90 6.75
CA GLY A 446 -4.75 -0.34 6.70
C GLY A 446 -4.06 -1.52 7.37
N VAL A 447 -2.74 -1.72 7.14
CA VAL A 447 -2.01 -2.81 7.81
C VAL A 447 -1.83 -2.54 9.30
N THR A 448 -1.71 -1.29 9.72
CA THR A 448 -1.66 -0.92 11.14
C THR A 448 -2.98 -1.25 11.83
N LEU A 449 -4.11 -0.87 11.25
CA LEU A 449 -5.45 -1.22 11.75
C LEU A 449 -5.62 -2.75 11.85
N THR A 450 -5.22 -3.49 10.82
CA THR A 450 -5.30 -4.96 10.82
C THR A 450 -4.39 -5.58 11.89
N ALA A 451 -3.18 -5.05 12.10
CA ALA A 451 -2.29 -5.49 13.15
C ALA A 451 -2.90 -5.25 14.54
N MET A 452 -3.54 -4.10 14.76
CA MET A 452 -4.24 -3.81 16.02
C MET A 452 -5.41 -4.78 16.26
N LEU A 453 -6.19 -5.11 15.21
CA LEU A 453 -7.25 -6.11 15.30
C LEU A 453 -6.67 -7.49 15.65
N THR A 454 -5.56 -7.90 15.03
CA THR A 454 -4.91 -9.17 15.37
C THR A 454 -4.38 -9.17 16.81
N CYS A 455 -3.72 -8.09 17.24
CA CYS A 455 -3.23 -7.96 18.62
C CYS A 455 -4.37 -7.95 19.64
N SER A 456 -5.55 -7.42 19.29
CA SER A 456 -6.71 -7.40 20.19
C SER A 456 -7.20 -8.80 20.57
N GLU A 457 -6.89 -9.81 19.76
CA GLU A 457 -7.20 -11.21 20.05
C GLU A 457 -6.41 -11.76 21.27
N PHE A 458 -5.29 -11.13 21.60
CA PHE A 458 -4.40 -11.54 22.70
C PHE A 458 -4.56 -10.68 23.95
N VAL A 459 -4.70 -9.37 23.80
CA VAL A 459 -4.68 -8.43 24.94
C VAL A 459 -6.00 -7.72 25.17
N GLY A 460 -6.98 -7.97 24.31
CA GLY A 460 -8.29 -7.32 24.40
C GLY A 460 -8.28 -5.93 23.74
N GLN A 461 -9.44 -5.59 23.20
CA GLN A 461 -9.63 -4.42 22.35
C GLN A 461 -9.69 -3.12 23.14
N GLU A 462 -10.42 -3.12 24.28
CA GLU A 462 -10.50 -1.94 25.16
C GLU A 462 -9.13 -1.52 25.69
N TYR A 463 -8.29 -2.52 26.03
CA TYR A 463 -6.92 -2.27 26.45
C TYR A 463 -6.13 -1.53 25.38
N LEU A 464 -6.15 -2.01 24.13
CA LEU A 464 -5.43 -1.38 23.02
C LEU A 464 -5.97 0.00 22.71
N ALA A 465 -7.28 0.16 22.62
CA ALA A 465 -7.92 1.45 22.35
C ALA A 465 -7.56 2.52 23.40
N LYS A 466 -7.55 2.12 24.67
CA LYS A 466 -7.12 3.02 25.77
C LYS A 466 -5.64 3.38 25.65
N LYS A 467 -4.78 2.40 25.31
CA LYS A 467 -3.33 2.64 25.21
C LYS A 467 -2.98 3.55 24.04
N VAL A 468 -3.58 3.32 22.87
CA VAL A 468 -3.38 4.16 21.67
C VAL A 468 -3.95 5.56 21.86
N GLY A 469 -5.15 5.67 22.44
CA GLY A 469 -5.79 6.97 22.68
C GLY A 469 -5.10 7.85 23.72
N ASN A 470 -4.19 7.28 24.52
CA ASN A 470 -3.42 7.99 25.55
C ASN A 470 -1.96 8.24 25.11
N ALA A 471 -1.56 7.83 23.91
CA ALA A 471 -0.22 8.04 23.38
C ALA A 471 -0.12 9.35 22.60
#